data_ba3459456ecfec7f4163d7f6f6f112a1
#
_entry.id   ba3459456ecfec7f4163d7f6f6f112a1
#
_cell.length_a   1.000
_cell.length_b   1.000
_cell.length_c   1.000
_cell.angle_alpha   90.00
_cell.angle_beta   90.00
_cell.angle_gamma   90.00
#
_symmetry.space_group_name_H-M   'P 1'
#
loop_
_entity.id
_entity.type
_entity.pdbx_description
1 polymer ?
#
loop_
_entity_poly.entity_id
_entity_poly.type
_entity_poly.pdbx_seq_one_letter_code
_entity_poly.pdbx_strand_id
1 'polypeptide(L)'
;KMVYDMFIAYHFSPDVASLLTKLTTYKGHVPQGAPTSTYIANLVFTKTGNELAQLAKEYNITFTSFVDDLTFSSCCDFHFLVPTIIDIITRNGFIISHQKTFYQSHCPSITGVICYNNRLSVPIYFMKELEDAQSLSPKQHQGKIRYKEKVDRISAAKAKNLL
;
A
#
# COMPACT_ATOMS: atom_id res chain seq x y z
N LYS A 1 -18.37 10.64 6.48
CA LYS A 1 -19.07 10.78 5.20
C LYS A 1 -18.66 9.68 4.21
N MET A 2 -17.41 9.53 3.82
CA MET A 2 -16.95 8.57 2.81
C MET A 2 -17.43 7.13 3.02
N VAL A 3 -17.41 6.64 4.27
CA VAL A 3 -17.88 5.28 4.62
C VAL A 3 -19.38 5.12 4.38
N TYR A 4 -20.18 6.14 4.75
CA TYR A 4 -21.62 6.15 4.49
C TYR A 4 -21.91 6.16 2.97
N ASP A 5 -21.26 7.06 2.24
CA ASP A 5 -21.42 7.19 0.78
C ASP A 5 -21.04 5.89 0.07
N MET A 6 -20.02 5.18 0.57
CA MET A 6 -19.62 3.85 0.08
C MET A 6 -20.76 2.83 0.28
N PHE A 7 -21.36 2.74 1.48
CA PHE A 7 -22.49 1.80 1.70
C PHE A 7 -23.68 2.13 0.81
N ILE A 8 -24.01 3.42 0.60
CA ILE A 8 -25.04 3.83 -0.37
C ILE A 8 -24.70 3.37 -1.78
N ALA A 9 -23.43 3.53 -2.22
CA ALA A 9 -22.98 3.08 -3.53
C ALA A 9 -23.08 1.55 -3.71
N TYR A 10 -23.00 0.79 -2.63
CA TYR A 10 -23.26 -0.67 -2.59
C TYR A 10 -24.74 -1.03 -2.42
N HIS A 11 -25.67 -0.07 -2.65
CA HIS A 11 -27.13 -0.25 -2.63
C HIS A 11 -27.74 -0.62 -1.28
N PHE A 12 -27.06 -0.31 -0.16
CA PHE A 12 -27.69 -0.40 1.16
C PHE A 12 -28.69 0.75 1.35
N SER A 13 -29.81 0.47 2.05
CA SER A 13 -30.74 1.54 2.42
C SER A 13 -30.09 2.57 3.34
N PRO A 14 -30.55 3.84 3.35
CA PRO A 14 -29.99 4.90 4.18
C PRO A 14 -29.86 4.53 5.66
N ASP A 15 -30.86 3.85 6.21
CA ASP A 15 -30.87 3.45 7.62
C ASP A 15 -29.80 2.39 7.92
N VAL A 16 -29.67 1.39 7.03
CA VAL A 16 -28.64 0.35 7.14
C VAL A 16 -27.25 0.95 6.93
N ALA A 17 -27.07 1.81 5.93
CA ALA A 17 -25.81 2.50 5.68
C ALA A 17 -25.38 3.35 6.88
N SER A 18 -26.34 4.05 7.53
CA SER A 18 -26.08 4.82 8.74
C SER A 18 -25.65 3.92 9.90
N LEU A 19 -26.35 2.81 10.13
CA LEU A 19 -26.01 1.84 11.17
C LEU A 19 -24.62 1.23 10.95
N LEU A 20 -24.36 0.72 9.75
CA LEU A 20 -23.05 0.14 9.39
C LEU A 20 -21.90 1.15 9.54
N THR A 21 -22.14 2.42 9.15
CA THR A 21 -21.16 3.49 9.35
C THR A 21 -20.85 3.70 10.84
N LYS A 22 -21.86 3.73 11.71
CA LYS A 22 -21.67 3.87 13.16
C LYS A 22 -20.90 2.68 13.75
N LEU A 23 -21.16 1.46 13.28
CA LEU A 23 -20.50 0.23 13.75
C LEU A 23 -19.03 0.12 13.28
N THR A 24 -18.68 0.72 12.14
CA THR A 24 -17.36 0.60 11.53
C THR A 24 -16.48 1.83 11.69
N THR A 25 -17.01 2.90 12.30
CA THR A 25 -16.26 4.13 12.56
C THR A 25 -16.31 4.51 14.04
N TYR A 26 -15.26 5.17 14.52
CA TYR A 26 -15.18 5.74 15.86
C TYR A 26 -14.76 7.20 15.78
N LYS A 27 -15.51 8.10 16.40
CA LYS A 27 -15.28 9.56 16.34
C LYS A 27 -15.07 10.11 14.92
N GLY A 28 -15.82 9.57 13.94
CA GLY A 28 -15.76 10.01 12.54
C GLY A 28 -14.62 9.44 11.72
N HIS A 29 -13.80 8.53 12.28
CA HIS A 29 -12.67 7.89 11.61
C HIS A 29 -12.82 6.37 11.59
N VAL A 30 -12.20 5.71 10.60
CA VAL A 30 -12.02 4.26 10.63
C VAL A 30 -10.92 3.95 11.66
N PRO A 31 -11.21 3.19 12.74
CA PRO A 31 -10.26 2.99 13.83
C PRO A 31 -9.08 2.13 13.40
N GLN A 32 -7.86 2.48 13.83
CA GLN A 32 -6.69 1.66 13.60
C GLN A 32 -6.76 0.36 14.44
N GLY A 33 -6.40 -0.77 13.82
CA GLY A 33 -6.32 -2.06 14.50
C GLY A 33 -7.66 -2.81 14.63
N ALA A 34 -8.79 -2.23 14.21
CA ALA A 34 -10.05 -2.98 14.17
C ALA A 34 -10.05 -3.97 13.00
N PRO A 35 -10.61 -5.19 13.17
CA PRO A 35 -10.61 -6.23 12.14
C PRO A 35 -11.26 -5.82 10.82
N THR A 36 -12.23 -4.91 10.85
CA THR A 36 -12.97 -4.43 9.68
C THR A 36 -12.29 -3.26 8.96
N SER A 37 -11.33 -2.60 9.59
CA SER A 37 -10.82 -1.30 9.12
C SER A 37 -10.16 -1.36 7.76
N THR A 38 -9.33 -2.37 7.51
CA THR A 38 -8.67 -2.57 6.21
C THR A 38 -9.66 -2.86 5.09
N TYR A 39 -10.73 -3.62 5.38
CA TYR A 39 -11.80 -3.88 4.41
C TYR A 39 -12.57 -2.60 4.07
N ILE A 40 -12.97 -1.85 5.09
CA ILE A 40 -13.70 -0.58 4.90
C ILE A 40 -12.82 0.43 4.12
N ALA A 41 -11.55 0.55 4.47
CA ALA A 41 -10.62 1.41 3.74
C ALA A 41 -10.52 1.02 2.26
N ASN A 42 -10.37 -0.27 1.96
CA ASN A 42 -10.34 -0.78 0.59
C ASN A 42 -11.64 -0.50 -0.16
N LEU A 43 -12.80 -0.74 0.45
CA LEU A 43 -14.09 -0.50 -0.20
C LEU A 43 -14.29 1.00 -0.49
N VAL A 44 -13.92 1.87 0.44
CA VAL A 44 -13.97 3.33 0.24
C VAL A 44 -13.02 3.77 -0.88
N PHE A 45 -11.86 3.12 -1.00
CA PHE A 45 -10.85 3.44 -2.01
C PHE A 45 -11.17 2.87 -3.40
N THR A 46 -12.10 1.92 -3.53
CA THR A 46 -12.36 1.16 -4.77
C THR A 46 -12.55 2.05 -6.00
N LYS A 47 -13.36 3.12 -5.89
CA LYS A 47 -13.59 4.03 -7.01
C LYS A 47 -12.28 4.69 -7.47
N THR A 48 -11.54 5.27 -6.56
CA THR A 48 -10.27 5.94 -6.83
C THR A 48 -9.23 4.95 -7.34
N GLY A 49 -9.16 3.76 -6.75
CA GLY A 49 -8.28 2.68 -7.19
C GLY A 49 -8.54 2.24 -8.61
N ASN A 50 -9.82 2.15 -9.02
CA ASN A 50 -10.20 1.83 -10.41
C ASN A 50 -9.79 2.94 -11.40
N GLU A 51 -9.97 4.21 -11.04
CA GLU A 51 -9.52 5.33 -11.89
C GLU A 51 -7.99 5.32 -12.05
N LEU A 52 -7.24 5.07 -10.97
CA LEU A 52 -5.79 4.95 -11.01
C LEU A 52 -5.32 3.73 -11.81
N ALA A 53 -6.02 2.59 -11.68
CA ALA A 53 -5.71 1.39 -12.45
C ALA A 53 -5.96 1.60 -13.95
N GLN A 54 -7.02 2.33 -14.31
CA GLN A 54 -7.30 2.67 -15.69
C GLN A 54 -6.21 3.60 -16.28
N LEU A 55 -5.82 4.64 -15.54
CA LEU A 55 -4.70 5.51 -15.92
C LEU A 55 -3.41 4.68 -16.10
N ALA A 56 -3.11 3.80 -15.15
CA ALA A 56 -1.91 2.96 -15.21
C ALA A 56 -1.91 2.06 -16.46
N LYS A 57 -3.06 1.49 -16.81
CA LYS A 57 -3.21 0.68 -18.01
C LYS A 57 -3.02 1.50 -19.30
N GLU A 58 -3.57 2.70 -19.35
CA GLU A 58 -3.46 3.61 -20.51
C GLU A 58 -2.01 3.97 -20.82
N TYR A 59 -1.22 4.22 -19.79
CA TYR A 59 0.19 4.61 -19.93
C TYR A 59 1.18 3.44 -19.78
N ASN A 60 0.68 2.20 -19.74
CA ASN A 60 1.50 0.99 -19.59
C ASN A 60 2.45 1.04 -18.39
N ILE A 61 1.96 1.54 -17.26
CA ILE A 61 2.63 1.53 -15.97
C ILE A 61 1.95 0.55 -15.02
N THR A 62 2.66 0.03 -14.05
CA THR A 62 2.12 -0.88 -13.04
C THR A 62 1.66 -0.08 -11.83
N PHE A 63 0.42 -0.27 -11.42
CA PHE A 63 -0.16 0.27 -10.20
C PHE A 63 -0.41 -0.84 -9.19
N THR A 64 0.00 -0.63 -7.96
CA THR A 64 -0.31 -1.51 -6.82
C THR A 64 -0.68 -0.67 -5.61
N SER A 65 -1.56 -1.21 -4.77
CA SER A 65 -1.93 -0.60 -3.49
C SER A 65 -1.75 -1.60 -2.35
N PHE A 66 -1.27 -1.14 -1.23
CA PHE A 66 -1.20 -1.89 0.01
C PHE A 66 -1.74 -1.01 1.14
N VAL A 67 -3.00 -1.24 1.49
CA VAL A 67 -3.80 -0.44 2.43
C VAL A 67 -3.82 1.03 2.00
N ASP A 68 -2.98 1.88 2.59
CA ASP A 68 -2.83 3.32 2.33
C ASP A 68 -1.60 3.68 1.48
N ASP A 69 -0.73 2.70 1.21
CA ASP A 69 0.44 2.90 0.36
C ASP A 69 0.12 2.61 -1.11
N LEU A 70 0.29 3.59 -1.97
CA LEU A 70 0.11 3.48 -3.41
C LEU A 70 1.47 3.48 -4.11
N THR A 71 1.69 2.53 -4.99
CA THR A 71 2.96 2.42 -5.72
C THR A 71 2.70 2.35 -7.22
N PHE A 72 3.40 3.19 -7.97
CA PHE A 72 3.45 3.17 -9.42
C PHE A 72 4.87 2.81 -9.87
N SER A 73 4.99 1.98 -10.88
CA SER A 73 6.30 1.58 -11.41
C SER A 73 6.24 1.36 -12.92
N SER A 74 7.34 1.68 -13.60
CA SER A 74 7.52 1.51 -15.03
C SER A 74 9.00 1.32 -15.37
N CYS A 75 9.29 0.76 -16.55
CA CYS A 75 10.63 0.77 -17.13
C CYS A 75 10.99 2.13 -17.76
N CYS A 76 9.99 2.99 -18.01
CA CYS A 76 10.18 4.31 -18.59
C CYS A 76 9.84 5.40 -17.57
N ASP A 77 10.36 6.59 -17.79
CA ASP A 77 10.00 7.76 -16.96
C ASP A 77 8.52 8.12 -17.17
N PHE A 78 7.79 8.25 -16.06
CA PHE A 78 6.39 8.66 -16.02
C PHE A 78 6.15 9.86 -15.10
N HIS A 79 7.19 10.64 -14.81
CA HIS A 79 7.11 11.78 -13.90
C HIS A 79 6.02 12.78 -14.33
N PHE A 80 5.77 12.92 -15.62
CA PHE A 80 4.72 13.78 -16.17
C PHE A 80 3.29 13.39 -15.74
N LEU A 81 3.06 12.14 -15.30
CA LEU A 81 1.76 11.67 -14.80
C LEU A 81 1.53 11.97 -13.30
N VAL A 82 2.57 12.35 -12.57
CA VAL A 82 2.46 12.59 -11.11
C VAL A 82 1.38 13.64 -10.79
N PRO A 83 1.26 14.78 -11.48
CA PRO A 83 0.18 15.73 -11.22
C PRO A 83 -1.22 15.13 -11.44
N THR A 84 -1.41 14.32 -12.48
CA THR A 84 -2.69 13.65 -12.77
C THR A 84 -3.04 12.62 -11.71
N ILE A 85 -2.06 11.84 -11.24
CA ILE A 85 -2.25 10.87 -10.14
C ILE A 85 -2.68 11.59 -8.87
N ILE A 86 -2.01 12.69 -8.52
CA ILE A 86 -2.34 13.53 -7.37
C ILE A 86 -3.76 14.09 -7.49
N ASP A 87 -4.14 14.60 -8.66
CA ASP A 87 -5.48 15.13 -8.92
C ASP A 87 -6.56 14.07 -8.73
N ILE A 88 -6.37 12.85 -9.27
CA ILE A 88 -7.33 11.75 -9.09
C ILE A 88 -7.54 11.44 -7.60
N ILE A 89 -6.48 11.38 -6.81
CA ILE A 89 -6.55 11.08 -5.39
C ILE A 89 -7.28 12.18 -4.63
N THR A 90 -6.88 13.44 -4.86
CA THR A 90 -7.40 14.60 -4.12
C THR A 90 -8.84 14.94 -4.47
N ARG A 91 -9.24 14.88 -5.74
CA ARG A 91 -10.64 15.13 -6.14
C ARG A 91 -11.61 14.07 -5.63
N ASN A 92 -11.15 12.85 -5.34
CA ASN A 92 -11.93 11.82 -4.67
C ASN A 92 -11.92 11.96 -3.13
N GLY A 93 -11.37 13.04 -2.58
CA GLY A 93 -11.43 13.41 -1.16
C GLY A 93 -10.34 12.78 -0.29
N PHE A 94 -9.31 12.17 -0.86
CA PHE A 94 -8.17 11.66 -0.11
C PHE A 94 -7.09 12.73 0.06
N ILE A 95 -6.36 12.65 1.17
CA ILE A 95 -5.26 13.56 1.50
C ILE A 95 -3.95 12.81 1.29
N ILE A 96 -3.03 13.42 0.54
CA ILE A 96 -1.71 12.86 0.28
C ILE A 96 -0.72 13.38 1.33
N SER A 97 0.07 12.47 1.89
CA SER A 97 1.20 12.83 2.74
C SER A 97 2.40 13.18 1.87
N HIS A 98 2.61 14.48 1.60
CA HIS A 98 3.75 14.95 0.79
C HIS A 98 5.11 14.52 1.33
N GLN A 99 5.26 14.38 2.65
CA GLN A 99 6.49 13.92 3.28
C GLN A 99 6.83 12.45 2.99
N LYS A 100 5.81 11.65 2.66
CA LYS A 100 5.95 10.22 2.32
C LYS A 100 5.83 9.95 0.83
N THR A 101 5.59 10.98 0.02
CA THR A 101 5.47 10.86 -1.43
C THR A 101 6.81 11.16 -2.07
N PHE A 102 7.34 10.23 -2.82
CA PHE A 102 8.61 10.37 -3.50
C PHE A 102 8.59 9.70 -4.87
N TYR A 103 9.43 10.19 -5.76
CA TYR A 103 9.72 9.61 -7.05
C TYR A 103 11.19 9.15 -7.07
N GLN A 104 11.42 7.88 -7.32
CA GLN A 104 12.76 7.30 -7.32
C GLN A 104 12.99 6.46 -8.58
N SER A 105 14.12 6.66 -9.23
CA SER A 105 14.53 5.89 -10.40
C SER A 105 15.39 4.66 -10.06
N HIS A 106 15.97 4.60 -8.85
CA HIS A 106 16.92 3.55 -8.48
C HIS A 106 16.62 2.99 -7.09
N CYS A 107 16.53 1.67 -6.99
CA CYS A 107 16.45 0.91 -5.75
C CYS A 107 15.44 1.45 -4.70
N PRO A 108 14.17 1.69 -5.08
CA PRO A 108 13.17 2.21 -4.13
C PRO A 108 12.93 1.23 -2.99
N SER A 109 12.65 1.77 -1.81
CA SER A 109 12.13 0.99 -0.68
C SER A 109 10.60 1.03 -0.72
N ILE A 110 9.98 -0.13 -0.94
CA ILE A 110 8.52 -0.26 -1.03
C ILE A 110 8.05 -1.18 0.08
N THR A 111 7.19 -0.70 0.96
CA THR A 111 6.66 -1.43 2.13
C THR A 111 7.74 -2.21 2.91
N GLY A 112 8.91 -1.58 3.11
CA GLY A 112 10.02 -2.15 3.86
C GLY A 112 10.90 -3.15 3.10
N VAL A 113 10.75 -3.23 1.76
CA VAL A 113 11.61 -4.05 0.89
C VAL A 113 12.31 -3.14 -0.11
N ILE A 114 13.63 -3.29 -0.27
CA ILE A 114 14.39 -2.60 -1.32
C ILE A 114 14.26 -3.40 -2.62
N CYS A 115 13.81 -2.72 -3.67
CA CYS A 115 13.61 -3.30 -4.99
C CYS A 115 14.78 -2.93 -5.90
N TYR A 116 15.62 -3.91 -6.23
CA TYR A 116 16.61 -3.83 -7.31
C TYR A 116 16.00 -4.37 -8.61
N ASN A 117 16.66 -4.18 -9.75
CA ASN A 117 16.16 -4.64 -11.05
C ASN A 117 15.77 -6.13 -11.04
N ASN A 118 16.63 -7.00 -10.51
CA ASN A 118 16.39 -8.45 -10.49
C ASN A 118 16.47 -9.06 -9.08
N ARG A 119 16.47 -8.24 -8.04
CA ARG A 119 16.65 -8.71 -6.67
C ARG A 119 15.84 -7.88 -5.69
N LEU A 120 15.28 -8.54 -4.68
CA LEU A 120 14.70 -7.92 -3.50
C LEU A 120 15.66 -8.07 -2.32
N SER A 121 15.68 -7.10 -1.43
CA SER A 121 16.47 -7.15 -0.21
C SER A 121 15.76 -6.44 0.94
N VAL A 122 16.04 -6.84 2.16
CA VAL A 122 15.64 -6.06 3.34
C VAL A 122 16.58 -4.86 3.51
N PRO A 123 16.11 -3.75 4.11
CA PRO A 123 16.93 -2.57 4.36
C PRO A 123 18.12 -2.85 5.30
N ILE A 124 19.17 -2.03 5.19
CA ILE A 124 20.39 -2.18 6.02
C ILE A 124 20.08 -2.07 7.52
N TYR A 125 19.18 -1.15 7.90
CA TYR A 125 18.78 -1.02 9.32
C TYR A 125 18.13 -2.29 9.85
N PHE A 126 17.35 -3.01 9.02
CA PHE A 126 16.73 -4.28 9.38
C PHE A 126 17.79 -5.38 9.61
N MET A 127 18.86 -5.39 8.80
CA MET A 127 19.98 -6.31 8.99
C MET A 127 20.72 -6.03 10.30
N LYS A 128 21.00 -4.75 10.59
CA LYS A 128 21.62 -4.34 11.86
C LYS A 128 20.80 -4.77 13.08
N GLU A 129 19.48 -4.60 13.03
CA GLU A 129 18.59 -5.05 14.09
C GLU A 129 18.55 -6.59 14.25
N LEU A 130 18.79 -7.35 13.17
CA LEU A 130 18.92 -8.79 13.23
C LEU A 130 20.25 -9.24 13.87
N GLU A 131 21.33 -8.49 13.63
CA GLU A 131 22.66 -8.74 14.20
C GLU A 131 22.71 -8.39 15.70
N ASP A 132 21.93 -7.38 16.12
CA ASP A 132 21.80 -6.98 17.54
C ASP A 132 20.76 -7.83 18.25
N ALA A 133 21.10 -9.12 18.46
CA ALA A 133 20.21 -10.10 19.08
C ALA A 133 19.84 -9.75 20.54
N GLN A 134 20.57 -8.83 21.20
CA GLN A 134 20.32 -8.42 22.58
C GLN A 134 19.15 -7.43 22.71
N SER A 135 18.80 -6.72 21.64
CA SER A 135 17.71 -5.71 21.64
C SER A 135 16.32 -6.31 21.39
N LEU A 136 16.24 -7.57 20.96
CA LEU A 136 14.99 -8.21 20.53
C LEU A 136 14.59 -9.39 21.44
N SER A 137 13.28 -9.54 21.68
CA SER A 137 12.80 -10.79 22.28
C SER A 137 12.99 -11.98 21.32
N PRO A 138 13.13 -13.23 21.81
CA PRO A 138 13.34 -14.42 20.98
C PRO A 138 12.26 -14.58 19.87
N LYS A 139 11.00 -14.23 20.18
CA LYS A 139 9.90 -14.29 19.22
C LYS A 139 10.04 -13.22 18.11
N GLN A 140 10.46 -12.01 18.47
CA GLN A 140 10.68 -10.92 17.50
C GLN A 140 11.87 -11.25 16.59
N HIS A 141 12.97 -11.74 17.14
CA HIS A 141 14.14 -12.16 16.39
C HIS A 141 13.80 -13.26 15.38
N GLN A 142 13.10 -14.32 15.82
CA GLN A 142 12.63 -15.39 14.95
C GLN A 142 11.67 -14.89 13.84
N GLY A 143 10.78 -13.94 14.18
CA GLY A 143 9.88 -13.32 13.21
C GLY A 143 10.64 -12.56 12.11
N LYS A 144 11.67 -11.81 12.48
CA LYS A 144 12.53 -11.07 11.53
C LYS A 144 13.35 -12.01 10.64
N ILE A 145 13.90 -13.10 11.20
CA ILE A 145 14.59 -14.13 10.40
C ILE A 145 13.65 -14.69 9.32
N ARG A 146 12.47 -15.15 9.71
CA ARG A 146 11.47 -15.68 8.77
C ARG A 146 11.08 -14.68 7.69
N TYR A 147 10.96 -13.39 8.04
CA TYR A 147 10.67 -12.34 7.07
C TYR A 147 11.80 -12.19 6.06
N LYS A 148 13.06 -12.12 6.52
CA LYS A 148 14.24 -12.06 5.64
C LYS A 148 14.30 -13.26 4.70
N GLU A 149 14.17 -14.48 5.22
CA GLU A 149 14.14 -15.72 4.43
C GLU A 149 13.03 -15.71 3.36
N LYS A 150 11.85 -15.15 3.70
CA LYS A 150 10.75 -14.99 2.73
C LYS A 150 11.13 -14.03 1.60
N VAL A 151 11.74 -12.88 1.92
CA VAL A 151 12.21 -11.92 0.91
C VAL A 151 13.26 -12.54 0.01
N ASP A 152 14.25 -13.22 0.58
CA ASP A 152 15.33 -13.90 -0.16
C ASP A 152 14.77 -15.00 -1.08
N ARG A 153 13.83 -15.80 -0.60
CA ARG A 153 13.17 -16.85 -1.41
C ARG A 153 12.40 -16.28 -2.59
N ILE A 154 11.63 -15.19 -2.39
CA ILE A 154 10.91 -14.50 -3.47
C ILE A 154 11.89 -13.90 -4.47
N SER A 155 12.98 -13.32 -3.99
CA SER A 155 14.07 -12.77 -4.82
C SER A 155 14.70 -13.84 -5.70
N ALA A 156 15.03 -15.01 -5.13
CA ALA A 156 15.60 -16.13 -5.85
C ALA A 156 14.64 -16.74 -6.90
N ALA A 157 13.34 -16.82 -6.59
CA ALA A 157 12.34 -17.29 -7.53
C ALA A 157 12.17 -16.36 -8.75
N LYS A 158 12.23 -15.03 -8.54
CA LYS A 158 12.22 -14.04 -9.62
C LYS A 158 13.43 -14.18 -10.55
N ALA A 159 14.62 -14.38 -9.99
CA ALA A 159 15.84 -14.56 -10.77
C ALA A 159 15.78 -15.80 -11.68
N LYS A 160 15.12 -16.88 -11.26
CA LYS A 160 14.94 -18.11 -12.07
C LYS A 160 13.93 -17.98 -13.21
N ASN A 161 12.93 -17.09 -13.07
CA ASN A 161 11.91 -16.88 -14.11
C ASN A 161 12.35 -15.88 -15.18
N LEU A 162 13.53 -15.30 -15.08
CA LEU A 162 14.12 -14.35 -16.03
C LEU A 162 15.22 -15.01 -16.92
N LEU A 163 15.52 -16.27 -16.69
CA LEU A 163 16.38 -17.15 -17.50
C LEU A 163 15.52 -18.10 -18.33
#